data_eb26e870a52e94faa8cb6fdc3b21e40e
#
_entry.id   eb26e870a52e94faa8cb6fdc3b21e40e
#
_cell.length_a   1.000
_cell.length_b   1.000
_cell.length_c   1.000
_cell.angle_alpha   90.00
_cell.angle_beta   90.00
_cell.angle_gamma   90.00
#
_symmetry.space_group_name_H-M   'P 1'
#
loop_
_entity.id
_entity.type
_entity.pdbx_description
1 polymer ?
#
loop_
_entity_poly.entity_id
_entity_poly.type
_entity_poly.pdbx_seq_one_letter_code
_entity_poly.pdbx_strand_id
1 'polypeptide(L)'
;IFPFRKNIWSIDVINKFLHNENLDQIVKIYEQLCPEGFLRDEIQETVRKPITKSFYYSKKMNTLLDYDIKLFNHAVFEFLKTTDYPVGKLDDFPLLDNTDILVKDDIFSLLKDSGVGVPAYYDEIPFEVDGEKGTYCRSRSGCYFCFFQQKIEWIWLYEQHPNLYKKAMEFEKDGYTWNQNESLADLIKPERIRQIKLDIIRRQKENKANNKGNTLAEILGDDIMCTNCFI
;
A
#
# COMPACT_ATOMS: atom_id res chain seq x y z
N ILE A 1 6.82 -11.74 6.31
CA ILE A 1 7.81 -11.76 5.22
C ILE A 1 7.05 -11.90 3.90
N PHE A 2 7.41 -11.12 2.90
CA PHE A 2 6.73 -11.01 1.61
C PHE A 2 7.73 -11.24 0.45
N PRO A 3 8.01 -12.48 0.05
CA PRO A 3 9.14 -12.83 -0.79
C PRO A 3 9.15 -12.21 -2.20
N PHE A 4 7.98 -11.79 -2.71
CA PHE A 4 7.86 -11.22 -4.06
C PHE A 4 7.69 -9.69 -4.09
N ARG A 5 8.02 -9.00 -3.00
CA ARG A 5 7.95 -7.55 -2.89
C ARG A 5 9.34 -6.93 -2.78
N LYS A 6 9.49 -5.66 -3.21
CA LYS A 6 10.69 -4.86 -2.93
C LYS A 6 11.02 -4.88 -1.43
N ASN A 7 10.03 -4.54 -0.60
CA ASN A 7 10.14 -4.68 0.85
C ASN A 7 9.62 -6.06 1.27
N ILE A 8 10.52 -6.93 1.71
CA ILE A 8 10.18 -8.29 2.19
C ILE A 8 9.71 -8.32 3.64
N TRP A 9 9.81 -7.22 4.37
CA TRP A 9 9.54 -7.13 5.80
C TRP A 9 8.12 -6.67 6.10
N SER A 10 7.62 -7.04 7.28
CA SER A 10 6.33 -6.54 7.78
C SER A 10 6.43 -5.08 8.24
N ILE A 11 5.28 -4.40 8.32
CA ILE A 11 5.24 -2.98 8.66
C ILE A 11 5.74 -2.70 10.08
N ASP A 12 5.51 -3.59 11.02
CA ASP A 12 6.01 -3.48 12.40
C ASP A 12 7.55 -3.52 12.45
N VAL A 13 8.16 -4.42 11.66
CA VAL A 13 9.63 -4.48 11.52
C VAL A 13 10.16 -3.18 10.93
N ILE A 14 9.54 -2.68 9.85
CA ILE A 14 9.96 -1.43 9.20
C ILE A 14 9.80 -0.23 10.14
N ASN A 15 8.67 -0.12 10.84
CA ASN A 15 8.44 0.96 11.78
C ASN A 15 9.45 0.93 12.94
N LYS A 16 9.77 -0.25 13.44
CA LYS A 16 10.81 -0.42 14.45
C LYS A 16 12.20 -0.07 13.91
N PHE A 17 12.57 -0.59 12.73
CA PHE A 17 13.84 -0.30 12.08
C PHE A 17 14.03 1.20 11.87
N LEU A 18 13.07 1.88 11.25
CA LEU A 18 13.17 3.30 10.90
C LEU A 18 12.84 4.27 12.06
N HIS A 19 12.54 3.76 13.27
CA HIS A 19 12.23 4.62 14.40
C HIS A 19 13.41 5.54 14.75
N ASN A 20 13.12 6.80 15.07
CA ASN A 20 14.17 7.81 15.31
C ASN A 20 15.15 7.45 16.44
N GLU A 21 14.73 6.65 17.41
CA GLU A 21 15.61 6.13 18.48
C GLU A 21 16.71 5.22 17.95
N ASN A 22 16.50 4.57 16.81
CA ASN A 22 17.46 3.65 16.19
C ASN A 22 18.33 4.33 15.12
N LEU A 23 18.18 5.65 14.93
CA LEU A 23 18.80 6.38 13.83
C LEU A 23 20.32 6.19 13.77
N ASP A 24 21.00 6.36 14.90
CA ASP A 24 22.47 6.21 14.99
C ASP A 24 22.94 4.79 14.64
N GLN A 25 22.16 3.79 15.06
CA GLN A 25 22.45 2.40 14.75
C GLN A 25 22.29 2.12 13.26
N ILE A 26 21.21 2.62 12.65
CA ILE A 26 20.93 2.47 11.22
C ILE A 26 22.04 3.14 10.39
N VAL A 27 22.45 4.33 10.78
CA VAL A 27 23.57 5.04 10.11
C VAL A 27 24.82 4.18 10.10
N LYS A 28 25.19 3.60 11.24
CA LYS A 28 26.36 2.70 11.34
C LYS A 28 26.23 1.47 10.45
N ILE A 29 25.04 0.85 10.41
CA ILE A 29 24.78 -0.32 9.55
C ILE A 29 24.99 0.07 8.08
N TYR A 30 24.41 1.20 7.63
CA TYR A 30 24.59 1.65 6.26
C TYR A 30 26.03 2.07 5.95
N GLU A 31 26.77 2.63 6.89
CA GLU A 31 28.20 2.95 6.73
C GLU A 31 29.04 1.70 6.46
N GLN A 32 28.67 0.57 7.08
CA GLN A 32 29.34 -0.71 6.91
C GLN A 32 28.93 -1.45 5.63
N LEU A 33 27.66 -1.41 5.27
CA LEU A 33 27.10 -2.19 4.17
C LEU A 33 27.13 -1.45 2.83
N CYS A 34 27.02 -0.10 2.83
CA CYS A 34 26.90 0.66 1.61
C CYS A 34 28.24 0.66 0.84
N PRO A 35 28.26 0.12 -0.39
CA PRO A 35 29.47 0.13 -1.22
C PRO A 35 29.90 1.55 -1.56
N GLU A 36 31.16 1.72 -1.86
CA GLU A 36 31.66 3.00 -2.42
C GLU A 36 31.10 3.18 -3.83
N GLY A 37 30.59 4.36 -4.12
CA GLY A 37 30.01 4.66 -5.42
C GLY A 37 29.17 5.94 -5.44
N PHE A 38 28.63 6.26 -6.60
CA PHE A 38 27.92 7.51 -6.90
C PHE A 38 26.73 7.81 -5.98
N LEU A 39 26.00 6.77 -5.53
CA LEU A 39 24.80 6.95 -4.70
C LEU A 39 25.08 6.93 -3.18
N ARG A 40 26.31 6.69 -2.75
CA ARG A 40 26.63 6.54 -1.32
C ARG A 40 26.24 7.76 -0.50
N ASP A 41 26.56 8.93 -0.96
CA ASP A 41 26.29 10.18 -0.23
C ASP A 41 24.79 10.45 -0.12
N GLU A 42 24.03 10.22 -1.19
CA GLU A 42 22.58 10.38 -1.22
C GLU A 42 21.86 9.38 -0.30
N ILE A 43 22.31 8.13 -0.31
CA ILE A 43 21.80 7.08 0.61
C ILE A 43 22.08 7.50 2.04
N GLN A 44 23.32 7.89 2.36
CA GLN A 44 23.72 8.30 3.70
C GLN A 44 22.97 9.54 4.17
N GLU A 45 22.76 10.53 3.30
CA GLU A 45 21.94 11.70 3.62
C GLU A 45 20.50 11.29 3.95
N THR A 46 19.90 10.40 3.14
CA THR A 46 18.54 9.91 3.36
C THR A 46 18.42 9.12 4.66
N VAL A 47 19.40 8.26 4.95
CA VAL A 47 19.45 7.46 6.18
C VAL A 47 19.48 8.36 7.41
N ARG A 48 20.27 9.43 7.41
CA ARG A 48 20.42 10.40 8.52
C ARG A 48 19.18 11.28 8.74
N LYS A 49 18.28 11.40 7.76
CA LYS A 49 17.04 12.18 7.91
C LYS A 49 16.08 11.51 8.91
N PRO A 50 15.66 12.18 10.00
CA PRO A 50 14.72 11.62 10.94
C PRO A 50 13.31 11.50 10.32
N ILE A 51 12.51 10.61 10.87
CA ILE A 51 11.08 10.52 10.55
C ILE A 51 10.36 11.76 11.07
N THR A 52 9.56 12.38 10.20
CA THR A 52 8.76 13.58 10.47
C THR A 52 7.40 13.47 9.79
N LYS A 53 6.49 14.43 9.99
CA LYS A 53 5.20 14.48 9.27
C LYS A 53 5.33 14.61 7.76
N SER A 54 6.39 15.23 7.25
CA SER A 54 6.66 15.40 5.81
C SER A 54 7.55 14.30 5.23
N PHE A 55 8.27 13.56 6.08
CA PHE A 55 9.15 12.45 5.70
C PHE A 55 8.87 11.26 6.61
N TYR A 56 7.72 10.60 6.37
CA TYR A 56 7.19 9.51 7.19
C TYR A 56 7.78 8.15 6.78
N TYR A 57 7.50 7.11 7.56
CA TYR A 57 8.08 5.76 7.42
C TYR A 57 8.04 5.20 6.00
N SER A 58 6.87 5.16 5.36
CA SER A 58 6.75 4.60 4.02
C SER A 58 7.50 5.44 2.97
N LYS A 59 7.55 6.76 3.12
CA LYS A 59 8.33 7.62 2.22
C LYS A 59 9.83 7.34 2.34
N LYS A 60 10.36 7.27 3.56
CA LYS A 60 11.78 6.95 3.79
C LYS A 60 12.12 5.54 3.30
N MET A 61 11.27 4.55 3.62
CA MET A 61 11.43 3.18 3.14
C MET A 61 11.49 3.11 1.61
N ASN A 62 10.51 3.70 0.93
CA ASN A 62 10.45 3.66 -0.54
C ASN A 62 11.66 4.35 -1.17
N THR A 63 12.08 5.51 -0.64
CA THR A 63 13.28 6.20 -1.13
C THR A 63 14.54 5.31 -1.00
N LEU A 64 14.71 4.61 0.12
CA LEU A 64 15.85 3.71 0.33
C LEU A 64 15.79 2.47 -0.57
N LEU A 65 14.59 1.90 -0.78
CA LEU A 65 14.35 0.78 -1.69
C LEU A 65 14.60 1.17 -3.16
N ASP A 66 14.29 2.41 -3.54
CA ASP A 66 14.51 2.89 -4.91
C ASP A 66 16.00 3.12 -5.20
N TYR A 67 16.82 3.38 -4.18
CA TYR A 67 18.27 3.40 -4.33
C TYR A 67 18.87 2.00 -4.51
N ASP A 68 18.57 1.09 -3.58
CA ASP A 68 19.07 -0.29 -3.61
C ASP A 68 18.22 -1.22 -2.72
N ILE A 69 17.50 -2.14 -3.37
CA ILE A 69 16.61 -3.08 -2.70
C ILE A 69 17.38 -4.08 -1.82
N LYS A 70 18.51 -4.61 -2.32
CA LYS A 70 19.30 -5.58 -1.57
C LYS A 70 19.93 -4.90 -0.36
N LEU A 71 20.55 -3.75 -0.55
CA LEU A 71 21.16 -2.98 0.53
C LEU A 71 20.14 -2.68 1.64
N PHE A 72 18.93 -2.25 1.27
CA PHE A 72 17.86 -2.00 2.24
C PHE A 72 17.50 -3.27 3.03
N ASN A 73 17.27 -4.38 2.33
CA ASN A 73 16.87 -5.63 2.97
C ASN A 73 17.99 -6.19 3.87
N HIS A 74 19.25 -6.10 3.45
CA HIS A 74 20.41 -6.44 4.27
C HIS A 74 20.54 -5.54 5.50
N ALA A 75 20.32 -4.24 5.37
CA ALA A 75 20.38 -3.30 6.49
C ALA A 75 19.31 -3.61 7.55
N VAL A 76 18.08 -3.94 7.13
CA VAL A 76 17.02 -4.39 8.05
C VAL A 76 17.42 -5.70 8.72
N PHE A 77 17.98 -6.66 8.00
CA PHE A 77 18.42 -7.93 8.57
C PHE A 77 19.53 -7.75 9.63
N GLU A 78 20.55 -6.95 9.35
CA GLU A 78 21.60 -6.63 10.32
C GLU A 78 21.04 -5.93 11.57
N PHE A 79 20.08 -5.04 11.40
CA PHE A 79 19.38 -4.48 12.55
C PHE A 79 18.62 -5.54 13.35
N LEU A 80 17.93 -6.47 12.68
CA LEU A 80 17.18 -7.53 13.36
C LEU A 80 18.06 -8.47 14.20
N LYS A 81 19.32 -8.66 13.83
CA LYS A 81 20.31 -9.43 14.64
C LYS A 81 20.52 -8.84 16.04
N THR A 82 20.26 -7.55 16.21
CA THR A 82 20.36 -6.87 17.51
C THR A 82 19.07 -6.91 18.34
N THR A 83 18.06 -7.61 17.86
CA THR A 83 16.73 -7.67 18.44
C THR A 83 16.31 -9.10 18.77
N ASP A 84 15.15 -9.27 19.43
CA ASP A 84 14.59 -10.58 19.75
C ASP A 84 13.77 -11.21 18.60
N TYR A 85 13.75 -10.60 17.42
CA TYR A 85 13.03 -11.16 16.28
C TYR A 85 13.66 -12.48 15.83
N PRO A 86 12.86 -13.55 15.64
CA PRO A 86 13.38 -14.88 15.29
C PRO A 86 14.25 -14.87 14.02
N VAL A 87 13.92 -14.05 13.03
CA VAL A 87 14.68 -13.94 11.77
C VAL A 87 16.11 -13.41 12.03
N GLY A 88 16.30 -12.50 12.98
CA GLY A 88 17.62 -11.99 13.34
C GLY A 88 18.57 -13.04 13.95
N LYS A 89 18.05 -14.22 14.32
CA LYS A 89 18.83 -15.34 14.85
C LYS A 89 19.30 -16.32 13.76
N LEU A 90 18.94 -16.07 12.50
CA LEU A 90 19.37 -16.90 11.38
C LEU A 90 20.79 -16.49 10.96
N ASP A 91 21.61 -17.49 10.63
CA ASP A 91 22.94 -17.24 10.09
C ASP A 91 22.89 -16.75 8.64
N ASP A 92 21.92 -17.26 7.88
CA ASP A 92 21.67 -16.89 6.48
C ASP A 92 20.17 -16.71 6.23
N PHE A 93 19.82 -15.77 5.35
CA PHE A 93 18.45 -15.50 4.96
C PHE A 93 18.36 -15.26 3.45
N PRO A 94 18.08 -16.32 2.65
CA PRO A 94 18.19 -16.30 1.20
C PRO A 94 17.36 -15.23 0.49
N LEU A 95 16.28 -14.71 1.13
CA LEU A 95 15.44 -13.67 0.54
C LEU A 95 16.11 -12.29 0.48
N LEU A 96 17.22 -12.07 1.14
CA LEU A 96 17.94 -10.79 1.12
C LEU A 96 18.46 -10.46 -0.29
N ASP A 97 18.87 -11.48 -1.04
CA ASP A 97 19.39 -11.34 -2.40
C ASP A 97 18.35 -11.59 -3.48
N ASN A 98 17.10 -11.84 -3.08
CA ASN A 98 16.03 -12.10 -4.03
C ASN A 98 15.70 -10.85 -4.87
N THR A 99 15.74 -11.01 -6.18
CA THR A 99 15.37 -9.99 -7.17
C THR A 99 14.06 -10.29 -7.88
N ASP A 100 13.38 -11.39 -7.53
CA ASP A 100 12.10 -11.80 -8.12
C ASP A 100 10.96 -10.94 -7.55
N ILE A 101 10.87 -9.70 -8.02
CA ILE A 101 9.87 -8.75 -7.59
C ILE A 101 8.71 -8.78 -8.57
N LEU A 102 7.52 -9.10 -8.05
CA LEU A 102 6.29 -9.07 -8.82
C LEU A 102 5.49 -7.80 -8.51
N VAL A 103 5.15 -7.07 -9.55
CA VAL A 103 4.16 -5.98 -9.50
C VAL A 103 2.78 -6.51 -9.88
N LYS A 104 1.75 -5.69 -9.69
CA LYS A 104 0.35 -6.07 -9.94
C LYS A 104 0.13 -6.58 -11.38
N ASP A 105 0.77 -5.95 -12.35
CA ASP A 105 0.63 -6.30 -13.76
C ASP A 105 1.25 -7.66 -14.07
N ASP A 106 2.36 -8.01 -13.41
CA ASP A 106 2.97 -9.34 -13.52
C ASP A 106 2.02 -10.42 -12.97
N ILE A 107 1.40 -10.16 -11.81
CA ILE A 107 0.41 -11.07 -11.23
C ILE A 107 -0.79 -11.24 -12.17
N PHE A 108 -1.28 -10.15 -12.77
CA PHE A 108 -2.39 -10.22 -13.73
C PHE A 108 -2.02 -10.99 -14.99
N SER A 109 -0.80 -10.82 -15.49
CA SER A 109 -0.28 -11.61 -16.62
C SER A 109 -0.21 -13.08 -16.26
N LEU A 110 0.38 -13.44 -15.12
CA LEU A 110 0.44 -14.81 -14.63
C LEU A 110 -0.96 -15.46 -14.49
N LEU A 111 -1.95 -14.71 -13.96
CA LEU A 111 -3.32 -15.20 -13.83
C LEU A 111 -3.98 -15.44 -15.19
N LYS A 112 -3.74 -14.59 -16.18
CA LYS A 112 -4.23 -14.77 -17.54
C LYS A 112 -3.58 -15.98 -18.21
N ASP A 113 -2.27 -16.09 -18.11
CA ASP A 113 -1.47 -17.16 -18.74
C ASP A 113 -1.76 -18.53 -18.13
N SER A 114 -2.08 -18.58 -16.82
CA SER A 114 -2.47 -19.81 -16.14
C SER A 114 -3.87 -20.31 -16.47
N GLY A 115 -4.68 -19.53 -17.22
CA GLY A 115 -6.07 -19.85 -17.53
C GLY A 115 -7.06 -19.65 -16.37
N VAL A 116 -6.60 -19.20 -15.20
CA VAL A 116 -7.47 -18.87 -14.05
C VAL A 116 -8.22 -17.56 -14.31
N GLY A 117 -7.58 -16.60 -14.99
CA GLY A 117 -8.12 -15.27 -15.26
C GLY A 117 -8.03 -14.31 -14.07
N VAL A 118 -8.15 -13.03 -14.38
CA VAL A 118 -8.19 -11.97 -13.36
C VAL A 118 -9.61 -11.88 -12.80
N PRO A 119 -9.80 -11.81 -11.47
CA PRO A 119 -11.13 -11.66 -10.88
C PRO A 119 -11.84 -10.38 -11.35
N ALA A 120 -13.09 -10.51 -11.78
CA ALA A 120 -13.88 -9.43 -12.38
C ALA A 120 -14.06 -8.18 -11.49
N TYR A 121 -13.89 -8.29 -10.17
CA TYR A 121 -13.95 -7.12 -9.29
C TYR A 121 -12.78 -6.14 -9.45
N TYR A 122 -11.72 -6.54 -10.16
CA TYR A 122 -10.64 -5.64 -10.59
C TYR A 122 -10.90 -4.92 -11.90
N ASP A 123 -11.97 -5.30 -12.63
CA ASP A 123 -12.32 -4.63 -13.87
C ASP A 123 -12.74 -3.19 -13.60
N GLU A 124 -12.16 -2.28 -14.35
CA GLU A 124 -12.49 -0.86 -14.24
C GLU A 124 -13.85 -0.58 -14.88
N ILE A 125 -14.81 -0.18 -14.07
CA ILE A 125 -16.15 0.17 -14.52
C ILE A 125 -16.20 1.68 -14.77
N PRO A 126 -16.57 2.13 -15.98
CA PRO A 126 -16.68 3.55 -16.27
C PRO A 126 -17.91 4.15 -15.58
N PHE A 127 -17.79 5.39 -15.15
CA PHE A 127 -18.90 6.21 -14.70
C PHE A 127 -18.77 7.65 -15.23
N GLU A 128 -19.88 8.36 -15.22
CA GLU A 128 -19.93 9.77 -15.59
C GLU A 128 -20.66 10.57 -14.50
N VAL A 129 -20.15 11.74 -14.18
CA VAL A 129 -20.76 12.69 -13.24
C VAL A 129 -20.42 14.12 -13.69
N ASP A 130 -21.43 14.98 -13.79
CA ASP A 130 -21.30 16.38 -14.24
C ASP A 130 -20.60 16.53 -15.61
N GLY A 131 -20.77 15.58 -16.52
CA GLY A 131 -20.08 15.56 -17.81
C GLY A 131 -18.62 15.11 -17.76
N GLU A 132 -18.09 14.78 -16.59
CA GLU A 132 -16.75 14.25 -16.41
C GLU A 132 -16.77 12.72 -16.31
N LYS A 133 -15.77 12.06 -16.91
CA LYS A 133 -15.65 10.61 -16.94
C LYS A 133 -14.53 10.11 -16.02
N GLY A 134 -14.82 9.06 -15.29
CA GLY A 134 -13.88 8.34 -14.45
C GLY A 134 -14.13 6.85 -14.48
N THR A 135 -13.29 6.11 -13.78
CA THR A 135 -13.44 4.65 -13.57
C THR A 135 -13.34 4.30 -12.10
N TYR A 136 -13.96 3.21 -11.70
CA TYR A 136 -13.78 2.64 -10.36
C TYR A 136 -13.82 1.11 -10.42
N CYS A 137 -13.12 0.49 -9.48
CA CYS A 137 -13.07 -0.95 -9.28
C CYS A 137 -12.73 -1.24 -7.82
N ARG A 138 -12.54 -2.48 -7.45
CA ARG A 138 -11.94 -2.81 -6.17
C ARG A 138 -10.41 -2.77 -6.26
N SER A 139 -9.77 -2.21 -5.24
CA SER A 139 -8.30 -2.13 -5.16
C SER A 139 -7.67 -3.46 -4.71
N ARG A 140 -8.45 -4.29 -4.02
CA ARG A 140 -7.95 -5.55 -3.41
C ARG A 140 -9.08 -6.58 -3.26
N SER A 141 -8.69 -7.86 -3.17
CA SER A 141 -9.57 -8.92 -2.67
C SER A 141 -9.88 -8.69 -1.19
N GLY A 142 -11.07 -8.97 -0.76
CA GLY A 142 -11.46 -8.83 0.64
C GLY A 142 -12.95 -9.02 0.85
N CYS A 143 -13.37 -9.02 2.12
CA CYS A 143 -14.79 -9.08 2.46
C CYS A 143 -15.55 -7.90 1.88
N TYR A 144 -16.81 -8.11 1.48
CA TYR A 144 -17.66 -7.03 0.96
C TYR A 144 -17.96 -5.94 2.00
N PHE A 145 -17.75 -6.21 3.28
CA PHE A 145 -17.94 -5.29 4.41
C PHE A 145 -16.63 -5.00 5.16
N CYS A 146 -15.55 -4.77 4.44
CA CYS A 146 -14.25 -4.49 5.04
C CYS A 146 -14.17 -3.04 5.52
N PHE A 147 -13.77 -2.80 6.78
CA PHE A 147 -13.59 -1.45 7.32
C PHE A 147 -12.37 -0.69 6.73
N PHE A 148 -11.49 -1.37 6.02
CA PHE A 148 -10.44 -0.74 5.19
C PHE A 148 -10.91 -0.38 3.78
N GLN A 149 -12.19 -0.61 3.47
CA GLN A 149 -12.75 -0.31 2.16
C GLN A 149 -12.84 1.21 1.97
N GLN A 150 -12.39 1.69 0.82
CA GLN A 150 -12.45 3.10 0.47
C GLN A 150 -13.90 3.54 0.17
N LYS A 151 -14.20 4.83 0.34
CA LYS A 151 -15.55 5.35 0.08
C LYS A 151 -16.03 5.06 -1.34
N ILE A 152 -15.14 5.15 -2.33
CA ILE A 152 -15.47 4.81 -3.72
C ILE A 152 -15.76 3.32 -3.91
N GLU A 153 -15.10 2.43 -3.17
CA GLU A 153 -15.36 1.00 -3.22
C GLU A 153 -16.70 0.65 -2.55
N TRP A 154 -17.15 1.42 -1.55
CA TRP A 154 -18.49 1.33 -0.98
C TRP A 154 -19.55 1.76 -1.99
N ILE A 155 -19.28 2.81 -2.78
CA ILE A 155 -20.18 3.22 -3.89
C ILE A 155 -20.20 2.13 -4.97
N TRP A 156 -19.04 1.57 -5.35
CA TRP A 156 -18.95 0.42 -6.24
C TRP A 156 -19.81 -0.75 -5.72
N LEU A 157 -19.71 -1.10 -4.43
CA LEU A 157 -20.52 -2.16 -3.83
C LEU A 157 -22.02 -1.83 -3.88
N TYR A 158 -22.39 -0.58 -3.62
CA TYR A 158 -23.78 -0.14 -3.69
C TYR A 158 -24.36 -0.26 -5.11
N GLU A 159 -23.61 0.16 -6.12
CA GLU A 159 -24.08 0.17 -7.51
C GLU A 159 -24.04 -1.22 -8.16
N GLN A 160 -23.01 -2.04 -7.86
CA GLN A 160 -22.84 -3.35 -8.47
C GLN A 160 -23.50 -4.49 -7.67
N HIS A 161 -23.56 -4.37 -6.35
CA HIS A 161 -24.08 -5.42 -5.45
C HIS A 161 -24.95 -4.83 -4.34
N PRO A 162 -26.11 -4.22 -4.65
CA PRO A 162 -26.94 -3.49 -3.68
C PRO A 162 -27.41 -4.37 -2.52
N ASN A 163 -27.62 -5.67 -2.74
CA ASN A 163 -28.01 -6.60 -1.70
C ASN A 163 -26.90 -6.83 -0.66
N LEU A 164 -25.63 -6.85 -1.09
CA LEU A 164 -24.50 -6.96 -0.18
C LEU A 164 -24.27 -5.65 0.58
N TYR A 165 -24.51 -4.53 -0.07
CA TYR A 165 -24.45 -3.22 0.58
C TYR A 165 -25.49 -3.12 1.72
N LYS A 166 -26.73 -3.52 1.46
CA LYS A 166 -27.78 -3.57 2.49
C LYS A 166 -27.40 -4.45 3.67
N LYS A 167 -26.82 -5.63 3.42
CA LYS A 167 -26.32 -6.49 4.50
C LYS A 167 -25.19 -5.82 5.29
N ALA A 168 -24.30 -5.08 4.64
CA ALA A 168 -23.26 -4.34 5.34
C ALA A 168 -23.85 -3.24 6.24
N MET A 169 -24.91 -2.55 5.81
CA MET A 169 -25.62 -1.54 6.62
C MET A 169 -26.21 -2.13 7.91
N GLU A 170 -26.64 -3.40 7.92
CA GLU A 170 -27.20 -4.07 9.10
C GLU A 170 -26.20 -4.19 10.25
N PHE A 171 -24.90 -4.08 9.99
CA PHE A 171 -23.85 -4.09 11.01
C PHE A 171 -23.58 -2.71 11.62
N GLU A 172 -24.10 -1.63 11.03
CA GLU A 172 -24.01 -0.29 11.61
C GLU A 172 -25.07 -0.12 12.72
N LYS A 173 -24.72 -0.54 13.93
CA LYS A 173 -25.59 -0.52 15.11
C LYS A 173 -24.85 0.15 16.28
N ASP A 174 -25.61 0.68 17.23
CA ASP A 174 -25.10 1.17 18.51
C ASP A 174 -23.99 2.24 18.38
N GLY A 175 -24.06 3.06 17.33
CA GLY A 175 -23.07 4.12 17.06
C GLY A 175 -21.84 3.65 16.28
N TYR A 176 -21.75 2.37 15.91
CA TYR A 176 -20.71 1.88 15.02
C TYR A 176 -21.01 2.24 13.56
N THR A 177 -20.02 2.73 12.85
CA THR A 177 -20.05 2.99 11.40
C THR A 177 -18.80 2.42 10.72
N TRP A 178 -18.94 1.94 9.49
CA TRP A 178 -17.81 1.43 8.71
C TRP A 178 -16.80 2.52 8.33
N ASN A 179 -17.30 3.72 8.09
CA ASN A 179 -16.46 4.89 7.82
C ASN A 179 -16.46 5.81 9.03
N GLN A 180 -15.31 6.37 9.35
CA GLN A 180 -15.20 7.34 10.41
C GLN A 180 -16.13 8.54 10.17
N ASN A 181 -17.00 8.86 11.10
CA ASN A 181 -17.93 9.99 11.06
C ASN A 181 -18.99 9.97 9.94
N GLU A 182 -19.23 8.86 9.24
CA GLU A 182 -20.19 8.79 8.15
C GLU A 182 -20.77 7.38 8.04
N SER A 183 -22.10 7.25 8.10
CA SER A 183 -22.77 5.96 7.92
C SER A 183 -22.85 5.56 6.45
N LEU A 184 -23.09 4.27 6.18
CA LEU A 184 -23.35 3.82 4.81
C LEU A 184 -24.65 4.44 4.26
N ALA A 185 -25.65 4.72 5.13
CA ALA A 185 -26.87 5.42 4.72
C ALA A 185 -26.58 6.87 4.25
N ASP A 186 -25.63 7.57 4.87
CA ASP A 186 -25.20 8.89 4.43
C ASP A 186 -24.41 8.83 3.14
N LEU A 187 -23.60 7.80 2.95
CA LEU A 187 -22.68 7.64 1.83
C LEU A 187 -23.42 7.48 0.49
N ILE A 188 -24.63 6.90 0.48
CA ILE A 188 -25.45 6.71 -0.73
C ILE A 188 -26.37 7.87 -1.05
N LYS A 189 -26.31 8.98 -0.30
CA LYS A 189 -27.02 10.20 -0.69
C LYS A 189 -26.51 10.70 -2.05
N PRO A 190 -27.38 11.09 -3.00
CA PRO A 190 -26.96 11.44 -4.36
C PRO A 190 -25.84 12.47 -4.42
N GLU A 191 -25.92 13.51 -3.59
CA GLU A 191 -24.89 14.56 -3.53
C GLU A 191 -23.56 14.02 -2.99
N ARG A 192 -23.60 13.05 -2.05
CA ARG A 192 -22.40 12.45 -1.49
C ARG A 192 -21.71 11.53 -2.49
N ILE A 193 -22.46 10.71 -3.22
CA ILE A 193 -21.95 9.90 -4.34
C ILE A 193 -21.27 10.79 -5.36
N ARG A 194 -21.93 11.88 -5.74
CA ARG A 194 -21.40 12.88 -6.69
C ARG A 194 -20.05 13.44 -6.23
N GLN A 195 -19.94 13.88 -4.98
CA GLN A 195 -18.68 14.41 -4.41
C GLN A 195 -17.56 13.38 -4.44
N ILE A 196 -17.83 12.13 -4.01
CA ILE A 196 -16.82 11.08 -3.97
C ILE A 196 -16.33 10.73 -5.39
N LYS A 197 -17.24 10.63 -6.35
CA LYS A 197 -16.91 10.37 -7.76
C LYS A 197 -16.06 11.49 -8.37
N LEU A 198 -16.39 12.75 -8.12
CA LEU A 198 -15.57 13.89 -8.57
C LEU A 198 -14.18 13.91 -7.93
N ASP A 199 -14.07 13.58 -6.65
CA ASP A 199 -12.78 13.44 -5.98
C ASP A 199 -11.88 12.39 -6.64
N ILE A 200 -12.45 11.25 -7.01
CA ILE A 200 -11.71 10.19 -7.73
C ILE A 200 -11.26 10.68 -9.11
N ILE A 201 -12.14 11.32 -9.87
CA ILE A 201 -11.76 11.86 -11.18
C ILE A 201 -10.59 12.86 -11.05
N ARG A 202 -10.65 13.75 -10.06
CA ARG A 202 -9.56 14.70 -9.79
C ARG A 202 -8.24 13.97 -9.52
N ARG A 203 -8.23 12.98 -8.61
CA ARG A 203 -7.04 12.19 -8.29
C ARG A 203 -6.51 11.41 -9.50
N GLN A 204 -7.39 10.84 -10.33
CA GLN A 204 -6.99 10.15 -11.56
C GLN A 204 -6.31 11.11 -12.54
N LYS A 205 -6.82 12.34 -12.69
CA LYS A 205 -6.20 13.37 -13.53
C LYS A 205 -4.82 13.80 -12.99
N GLU A 206 -4.71 14.04 -11.68
CA GLU A 206 -3.45 14.42 -11.03
C GLU A 206 -2.38 13.32 -11.16
N ASN A 207 -2.76 12.06 -11.00
CA ASN A 207 -1.83 10.94 -11.15
C ASN A 207 -1.35 10.76 -12.59
N LYS A 208 -2.25 10.92 -13.58
CA LYS A 208 -1.86 10.92 -15.00
C LYS A 208 -0.87 12.04 -15.32
N ALA A 209 -1.09 13.23 -14.79
CA ALA A 209 -0.22 14.39 -15.01
C ALA A 209 1.18 14.18 -14.38
N ASN A 210 1.27 13.42 -13.29
CA ASN A 210 2.53 13.14 -12.57
C ASN A 210 3.23 11.86 -13.02
N ASN A 211 2.80 11.20 -14.10
CA ASN A 211 3.29 9.89 -14.54
C ASN A 211 3.27 8.80 -13.43
N LYS A 212 2.43 8.97 -12.42
CA LYS A 212 2.18 7.96 -11.41
C LYS A 212 1.16 6.96 -11.94
N GLY A 213 1.28 5.70 -11.59
CA GLY A 213 0.40 4.63 -12.06
C GLY A 213 -1.09 4.93 -11.87
N ASN A 214 -1.93 4.32 -12.69
CA ASN A 214 -3.38 4.60 -12.75
C ASN A 214 -4.23 3.63 -11.92
N THR A 215 -3.64 2.68 -11.19
CA THR A 215 -4.43 1.74 -10.40
C THR A 215 -5.09 2.44 -9.21
N LEU A 216 -6.28 1.99 -8.82
CA LEU A 216 -7.01 2.60 -7.70
C LEU A 216 -6.18 2.57 -6.41
N ALA A 217 -5.37 1.53 -6.19
CA ALA A 217 -4.45 1.44 -5.05
C ALA A 217 -3.37 2.54 -5.07
N GLU A 218 -2.80 2.83 -6.25
CA GLU A 218 -1.82 3.90 -6.42
C GLU A 218 -2.45 5.30 -6.29
N ILE A 219 -3.70 5.45 -6.79
CA ILE A 219 -4.46 6.71 -6.68
C ILE A 219 -4.80 7.04 -5.22
N LEU A 220 -5.11 6.03 -4.43
CA LEU A 220 -5.53 6.20 -3.04
C LEU A 220 -4.36 6.31 -2.05
N GLY A 221 -3.13 6.04 -2.52
CA GLY A 221 -1.92 6.05 -1.70
C GLY A 221 -1.76 4.77 -0.87
N ASP A 222 -0.52 4.45 -0.53
CA ASP A 222 -0.17 3.27 0.28
C ASP A 222 -0.57 3.38 1.76
N ASP A 223 -1.17 4.49 2.18
CA ASP A 223 -1.44 4.81 3.58
C ASP A 223 -2.49 3.89 4.24
N ILE A 224 -3.14 3.01 3.46
CA ILE A 224 -4.14 2.08 3.99
C ILE A 224 -3.82 0.66 3.50
N MET A 225 -2.67 0.15 3.89
CA MET A 225 -2.38 -1.28 3.73
C MET A 225 -3.03 -2.06 4.88
N CYS A 226 -4.10 -2.78 4.58
CA CYS A 226 -4.58 -3.85 5.45
C CYS A 226 -3.52 -4.96 5.50
N THR A 227 -2.72 -4.99 6.55
CA THR A 227 -1.72 -6.04 6.78
C THR A 227 -2.36 -7.42 7.01
N ASN A 228 -3.66 -7.47 7.30
CA ASN A 228 -4.38 -8.71 7.63
C ASN A 228 -5.10 -9.36 6.43
N CYS A 229 -5.11 -8.74 5.25
CA CYS A 229 -5.77 -9.30 4.05
C CYS A 229 -4.82 -10.12 3.17
N PHE A 230 -3.72 -10.61 3.72
CA PHE A 230 -2.75 -11.45 3.02
C PHE A 230 -2.63 -12.86 3.67
N ILE A 231 -3.77 -13.43 4.04
CA ILE A 231 -3.89 -14.87 4.32
C ILE A 231 -4.50 -15.54 3.11
#